data_797bd88736d079d58ff840165230e307
#
_entry.id   797bd88736d079d58ff840165230e307
#
_cell.length_a   1.000
_cell.length_b   1.000
_cell.length_c   1.000
_cell.angle_alpha   90.00
_cell.angle_beta   90.00
_cell.angle_gamma   90.00
#
_symmetry.space_group_name_H-M   'P 1'
#
loop_
_entity.id
_entity.type
_entity.pdbx_description
1 polymer ?
#
loop_
_entity_poly.entity_id
_entity_poly.type
_entity_poly.pdbx_seq_one_letter_code
_entity_poly.pdbx_strand_id
1 'polypeptide(L)'
;MSISQLHTGYQTELADFRVTFSRGGAYTAIVLVLLGVGLDHAQYPQLQASFAAARLLVSLLIGGIVIMLGTAWGRRMSPWLTLSWLLLPQAMISWMIWQTDGVQSPYYMGLNLAIFASGIALPFGLWQNLVFGVLSCVLYLLACLLPPHGAVLVGTMTVNVLLLLFAAAASAVYTFFNERVRFMLFRLKTEVSEKNAQLEETNSKLLDIKGQLLQQEKMAAVGTLAAGLLHEVNNPVNFCLMAIEVALEEPVTKTEPTLQECLVDARQGMQRIQHIVSDLKTFAYRRPGAEAEAGTPFLFEKALDSAIRLIAHELRGVAVTRDLPADTLVLGDEAAIIGVLINLLSNSVLAMRNAGTAGPAIHISVKWSEQRLHVTVRDNGPGIADEHLARVFEPFFTTRDVGQGLGLGLSISYAVIERHGGLLYAESELGSWASFSFDLSRAP
;
A
#
# COMPACT_ATOMS: atom_id res chain seq x y z
N MET A 1 -13.50 -3.39 13.96
CA MET A 1 -13.07 -4.45 14.90
C MET A 1 -14.19 -4.81 15.87
N SER A 2 -14.43 -6.10 16.22
CA SER A 2 -15.46 -6.48 17.22
C SER A 2 -15.02 -6.11 18.64
N ILE A 3 -15.99 -5.92 19.56
CA ILE A 3 -15.67 -5.57 20.97
C ILE A 3 -14.80 -6.67 21.63
N SER A 4 -14.99 -7.94 21.27
CA SER A 4 -14.19 -9.06 21.78
C SER A 4 -12.74 -9.02 21.29
N GLN A 5 -12.52 -8.66 20.02
CA GLN A 5 -11.17 -8.50 19.45
C GLN A 5 -10.42 -7.32 20.07
N LEU A 6 -11.14 -6.20 20.30
CA LEU A 6 -10.59 -5.02 20.96
C LEU A 6 -10.13 -5.36 22.38
N HIS A 7 -10.95 -6.11 23.13
CA HIS A 7 -10.63 -6.52 24.51
C HIS A 7 -9.43 -7.48 24.55
N THR A 8 -9.35 -8.43 23.64
CA THR A 8 -8.21 -9.36 23.54
C THR A 8 -6.90 -8.63 23.20
N GLY A 9 -6.95 -7.69 22.24
CA GLY A 9 -5.79 -6.85 21.88
C GLY A 9 -5.32 -5.99 23.06
N TYR A 10 -6.27 -5.39 23.80
CA TYR A 10 -5.96 -4.63 25.01
C TYR A 10 -5.27 -5.49 26.08
N GLN A 11 -5.76 -6.71 26.33
CA GLN A 11 -5.14 -7.60 27.33
C GLN A 11 -3.72 -8.00 26.95
N THR A 12 -3.43 -8.17 25.68
CA THR A 12 -2.09 -8.49 25.20
C THR A 12 -1.13 -7.30 25.41
N GLU A 13 -1.53 -6.08 25.02
CA GLU A 13 -0.72 -4.87 25.23
C GLU A 13 -0.56 -4.58 26.73
N LEU A 14 -1.59 -4.80 27.54
CA LEU A 14 -1.55 -4.64 28.98
C LEU A 14 -0.58 -5.61 29.66
N ALA A 15 -0.42 -6.84 29.16
CA ALA A 15 0.51 -7.82 29.73
C ALA A 15 1.97 -7.36 29.59
N ASP A 16 2.36 -6.85 28.43
CA ASP A 16 3.71 -6.31 28.22
C ASP A 16 3.94 -5.03 29.03
N PHE A 17 2.94 -4.17 29.10
CA PHE A 17 2.97 -2.97 29.92
C PHE A 17 3.16 -3.29 31.41
N ARG A 18 2.42 -4.29 31.92
CA ARG A 18 2.56 -4.77 33.31
C ARG A 18 3.96 -5.23 33.64
N VAL A 19 4.60 -5.99 32.76
CA VAL A 19 5.99 -6.46 32.99
C VAL A 19 6.95 -5.28 33.04
N THR A 20 6.86 -4.35 32.11
CA THR A 20 7.75 -3.19 32.04
C THR A 20 7.64 -2.31 33.29
N PHE A 21 6.41 -1.96 33.67
CA PHE A 21 6.19 -1.11 34.86
C PHE A 21 6.47 -1.85 36.17
N SER A 22 6.16 -3.15 36.27
CA SER A 22 6.51 -3.95 37.43
C SER A 22 8.02 -4.01 37.65
N ARG A 23 8.81 -4.20 36.60
CA ARG A 23 10.28 -4.18 36.69
C ARG A 23 10.79 -2.81 37.11
N GLY A 24 10.30 -1.73 36.52
CA GLY A 24 10.65 -0.36 36.88
C GLY A 24 10.33 -0.05 38.33
N GLY A 25 9.12 -0.40 38.79
CA GLY A 25 8.67 -0.25 40.17
C GLY A 25 9.51 -1.07 41.15
N ALA A 26 9.86 -2.30 40.78
CA ALA A 26 10.72 -3.16 41.60
C ALA A 26 12.15 -2.61 41.77
N TYR A 27 12.75 -2.07 40.72
CA TYR A 27 14.05 -1.37 40.84
C TYR A 27 13.96 -0.15 41.76
N THR A 28 12.89 0.66 41.61
CA THR A 28 12.66 1.80 42.51
C THR A 28 12.50 1.34 43.96
N ALA A 29 11.73 0.26 44.17
CA ALA A 29 11.56 -0.30 45.51
C ALA A 29 12.88 -0.78 46.15
N ILE A 30 13.76 -1.45 45.37
CA ILE A 30 15.11 -1.85 45.86
C ILE A 30 15.89 -0.61 46.33
N VAL A 31 15.92 0.45 45.53
CA VAL A 31 16.64 1.68 45.88
C VAL A 31 16.07 2.30 47.15
N LEU A 32 14.75 2.42 47.26
CA LEU A 32 14.10 3.00 48.45
C LEU A 32 14.28 2.14 49.70
N VAL A 33 14.21 0.82 49.57
CA VAL A 33 14.45 -0.12 50.67
C VAL A 33 15.91 0.04 51.19
N LEU A 34 16.89 0.13 50.31
CA LEU A 34 18.29 0.31 50.69
C LEU A 34 18.58 1.69 51.28
N LEU A 35 18.00 2.76 50.74
CA LEU A 35 18.11 4.11 51.28
C LEU A 35 17.56 4.22 52.73
N GLY A 36 16.62 3.36 53.07
CA GLY A 36 16.08 3.31 54.43
C GLY A 36 17.11 2.93 55.53
N VAL A 37 18.28 2.40 55.20
CA VAL A 37 19.37 2.13 56.18
C VAL A 37 19.78 3.42 56.91
N GLY A 38 19.74 4.58 56.23
CA GLY A 38 20.01 5.87 56.88
C GLY A 38 18.98 6.23 57.95
N LEU A 39 17.70 5.90 57.72
CA LEU A 39 16.65 6.10 58.70
C LEU A 39 16.83 5.18 59.90
N ASP A 40 17.23 3.93 59.69
CA ASP A 40 17.48 2.96 60.76
C ASP A 40 18.60 3.43 61.67
N HIS A 41 19.69 3.97 61.11
CA HIS A 41 20.79 4.52 61.88
C HIS A 41 20.34 5.69 62.75
N ALA A 42 19.47 6.55 62.22
CA ALA A 42 19.01 7.74 62.96
C ALA A 42 18.00 7.42 64.06
N GLN A 43 17.11 6.42 63.84
CA GLN A 43 16.02 6.14 64.76
C GLN A 43 16.33 5.00 65.75
N TYR A 44 16.99 3.94 65.31
CA TYR A 44 17.27 2.73 66.09
C TYR A 44 18.71 2.22 65.86
N PRO A 45 19.76 2.92 66.30
CA PRO A 45 21.16 2.54 66.09
C PRO A 45 21.48 1.11 66.58
N GLN A 46 20.82 0.67 67.65
CA GLN A 46 21.02 -0.68 68.25
C GLN A 46 20.55 -1.82 67.34
N LEU A 47 19.55 -1.58 66.51
CA LEU A 47 18.95 -2.58 65.60
C LEU A 47 19.45 -2.43 64.16
N GLN A 48 20.33 -1.45 63.89
CA GLN A 48 20.78 -1.11 62.53
C GLN A 48 21.32 -2.32 61.78
N ALA A 49 22.12 -3.19 62.38
CA ALA A 49 22.69 -4.35 61.70
C ALA A 49 21.61 -5.36 61.27
N SER A 50 20.65 -5.62 62.15
CA SER A 50 19.53 -6.54 61.85
C SER A 50 18.60 -5.98 60.76
N PHE A 51 18.33 -4.67 60.80
CA PHE A 51 17.49 -3.99 59.80
C PHE A 51 18.18 -3.89 58.43
N ALA A 52 19.50 -3.58 58.43
CA ALA A 52 20.27 -3.58 57.19
C ALA A 52 20.34 -4.97 56.54
N ALA A 53 20.49 -6.04 57.32
CA ALA A 53 20.43 -7.42 56.83
C ALA A 53 19.05 -7.76 56.24
N ALA A 54 17.95 -7.35 56.87
CA ALA A 54 16.59 -7.55 56.35
C ALA A 54 16.34 -6.78 55.04
N ARG A 55 16.79 -5.52 54.98
CA ARG A 55 16.72 -4.70 53.76
C ARG A 55 17.48 -5.33 52.59
N LEU A 56 18.70 -5.82 52.86
CA LEU A 56 19.50 -6.50 51.85
C LEU A 56 18.82 -7.78 51.37
N LEU A 57 18.32 -8.62 52.30
CA LEU A 57 17.57 -9.84 51.93
C LEU A 57 16.36 -9.55 51.06
N VAL A 58 15.53 -8.58 51.47
CA VAL A 58 14.34 -8.19 50.69
C VAL A 58 14.73 -7.65 49.32
N SER A 59 15.78 -6.84 49.24
CA SER A 59 16.28 -6.33 47.96
C SER A 59 16.76 -7.44 47.02
N LEU A 60 17.45 -8.47 47.56
CA LEU A 60 17.86 -9.64 46.80
C LEU A 60 16.66 -10.46 46.30
N LEU A 61 15.66 -10.66 47.16
CA LEU A 61 14.43 -11.39 46.77
C LEU A 61 13.66 -10.64 45.68
N ILE A 62 13.53 -9.31 45.78
CA ILE A 62 12.92 -8.48 44.74
C ILE A 62 13.72 -8.61 43.43
N GLY A 63 15.08 -8.57 43.50
CA GLY A 63 15.95 -8.78 42.34
C GLY A 63 15.73 -10.12 41.66
N GLY A 64 15.55 -11.20 42.43
CA GLY A 64 15.19 -12.53 41.93
C GLY A 64 13.85 -12.52 41.17
N ILE A 65 12.83 -11.83 41.73
CA ILE A 65 11.52 -11.69 41.06
C ILE A 65 11.65 -10.86 39.76
N VAL A 66 12.48 -9.83 39.72
CA VAL A 66 12.75 -9.04 38.50
C VAL A 66 13.34 -9.91 37.39
N ILE A 67 14.25 -10.82 37.73
CA ILE A 67 14.82 -11.77 36.77
C ILE A 67 13.71 -12.72 36.27
N MET A 68 12.88 -13.24 37.15
CA MET A 68 11.73 -14.11 36.79
C MET A 68 10.74 -13.41 35.87
N LEU A 69 10.42 -12.12 36.08
CA LEU A 69 9.58 -11.31 35.21
C LEU A 69 10.13 -11.18 33.78
N GLY A 70 11.44 -11.37 33.58
CA GLY A 70 12.04 -11.40 32.25
C GLY A 70 11.78 -12.67 31.44
N THR A 71 11.35 -13.75 32.09
CA THR A 71 11.08 -15.05 31.44
C THR A 71 9.69 -15.13 30.82
N ALA A 72 9.48 -16.07 29.89
CA ALA A 72 8.16 -16.32 29.30
C ALA A 72 7.11 -16.72 30.35
N TRP A 73 7.51 -17.53 31.33
CA TRP A 73 6.66 -17.93 32.45
C TRP A 73 6.32 -16.72 33.34
N GLY A 74 7.31 -15.88 33.65
CA GLY A 74 7.14 -14.69 34.49
C GLY A 74 6.21 -13.65 33.86
N ARG A 75 6.22 -13.50 32.53
CA ARG A 75 5.27 -12.62 31.82
C ARG A 75 3.83 -13.08 32.04
N ARG A 76 3.57 -14.39 31.97
CA ARG A 76 2.24 -14.99 32.23
C ARG A 76 1.79 -14.81 33.68
N MET A 77 2.72 -14.87 34.61
CA MET A 77 2.49 -14.74 36.06
C MET A 77 2.75 -13.31 36.58
N SER A 78 2.92 -12.34 35.70
CA SER A 78 3.29 -10.96 36.07
C SER A 78 2.39 -10.31 37.12
N PRO A 79 1.05 -10.53 37.17
CA PRO A 79 0.22 -9.95 38.22
C PRO A 79 0.55 -10.46 39.63
N TRP A 80 0.81 -11.76 39.75
CA TRP A 80 1.15 -12.40 41.01
C TRP A 80 2.57 -12.08 41.45
N LEU A 81 3.52 -12.08 40.54
CA LEU A 81 4.88 -11.70 40.82
C LEU A 81 5.00 -10.24 41.25
N THR A 82 4.18 -9.35 40.65
CA THR A 82 4.12 -7.95 41.05
C THR A 82 3.59 -7.81 42.47
N LEU A 83 2.52 -8.52 42.82
CA LEU A 83 1.96 -8.53 44.17
C LEU A 83 2.99 -9.08 45.16
N SER A 84 3.70 -10.14 44.80
CA SER A 84 4.69 -10.77 45.67
C SER A 84 5.85 -9.83 46.03
N TRP A 85 6.46 -9.15 45.03
CA TRP A 85 7.57 -8.25 45.36
C TRP A 85 7.13 -6.98 46.11
N LEU A 86 5.84 -6.56 45.94
CA LEU A 86 5.30 -5.44 46.72
C LEU A 86 5.05 -5.82 48.17
N LEU A 87 4.63 -7.05 48.44
CA LEU A 87 4.39 -7.53 49.80
C LEU A 87 5.70 -7.75 50.60
N LEU A 88 6.84 -7.97 49.97
CA LEU A 88 8.11 -8.16 50.66
C LEU A 88 8.54 -6.94 51.48
N PRO A 89 8.58 -5.69 50.98
CA PRO A 89 8.80 -4.51 51.80
C PRO A 89 7.76 -4.32 52.90
N GLN A 90 6.48 -4.62 52.63
CA GLN A 90 5.39 -4.51 53.60
C GLN A 90 5.62 -5.46 54.76
N ALA A 91 5.98 -6.72 54.48
CA ALA A 91 6.28 -7.70 55.51
C ALA A 91 7.54 -7.31 56.32
N MET A 92 8.59 -6.82 55.65
CA MET A 92 9.79 -6.31 56.28
C MET A 92 9.50 -5.12 57.20
N ILE A 93 8.76 -4.13 56.74
CA ILE A 93 8.40 -2.94 57.51
C ILE A 93 7.52 -3.35 58.72
N SER A 94 6.57 -4.25 58.52
CA SER A 94 5.73 -4.77 59.61
C SER A 94 6.58 -5.53 60.65
N TRP A 95 7.59 -6.32 60.21
CA TRP A 95 8.54 -6.96 61.14
C TRP A 95 9.37 -5.92 61.89
N MET A 96 9.81 -4.82 61.23
CA MET A 96 10.55 -3.73 61.91
C MET A 96 9.66 -3.02 62.94
N ILE A 97 8.37 -2.79 62.65
CA ILE A 97 7.40 -2.26 63.60
C ILE A 97 7.28 -3.18 64.81
N TRP A 98 7.25 -4.51 64.60
CA TRP A 98 7.18 -5.50 65.67
C TRP A 98 8.45 -5.51 66.51
N GLN A 99 9.65 -5.24 65.98
CA GLN A 99 10.93 -5.18 66.70
C GLN A 99 11.17 -3.84 67.43
N THR A 100 10.34 -2.83 67.18
CA THR A 100 10.45 -1.49 67.72
C THR A 100 9.32 -1.17 68.69
N ASP A 101 8.80 0.04 68.63
CA ASP A 101 7.78 0.56 69.53
C ASP A 101 6.33 0.18 69.12
N GLY A 102 6.16 -0.81 68.24
CA GLY A 102 4.86 -1.27 67.77
C GLY A 102 4.01 -0.16 67.19
N VAL A 103 2.91 0.17 67.80
CA VAL A 103 1.98 1.20 67.33
C VAL A 103 2.61 2.59 67.18
N GLN A 104 3.62 2.90 67.99
CA GLN A 104 4.30 4.19 67.95
C GLN A 104 5.49 4.25 66.98
N SER A 105 5.82 3.14 66.35
CA SER A 105 6.92 3.04 65.40
C SER A 105 6.72 3.96 64.21
N PRO A 106 7.69 4.80 63.84
CA PRO A 106 7.58 5.69 62.66
C PRO A 106 7.55 4.93 61.36
N TYR A 107 7.95 3.65 61.32
CA TYR A 107 7.97 2.81 60.10
C TYR A 107 6.60 2.59 59.49
N TYR A 108 5.48 2.77 60.22
CA TYR A 108 4.16 2.63 59.64
C TYR A 108 3.90 3.59 58.42
N MET A 109 4.61 4.73 58.41
CA MET A 109 4.54 5.65 57.28
C MET A 109 4.99 5.01 55.95
N GLY A 110 5.95 4.08 56.02
CA GLY A 110 6.44 3.34 54.84
C GLY A 110 5.36 2.43 54.27
N LEU A 111 4.47 1.84 55.09
CA LEU A 111 3.32 1.04 54.62
C LEU A 111 2.34 1.92 53.80
N ASN A 112 2.01 3.12 54.34
CA ASN A 112 1.17 4.09 53.64
C ASN A 112 1.73 4.51 52.30
N LEU A 113 3.03 4.87 52.27
CA LEU A 113 3.70 5.30 51.05
C LEU A 113 3.67 4.22 49.97
N ALA A 114 3.92 2.95 50.33
CA ALA A 114 3.90 1.85 49.37
C ALA A 114 2.51 1.56 48.84
N ILE A 115 1.46 1.63 49.69
CA ILE A 115 0.06 1.49 49.24
C ILE A 115 -0.30 2.60 48.23
N PHE A 116 0.04 3.85 48.52
CA PHE A 116 -0.24 4.98 47.64
C PHE A 116 0.53 4.88 46.32
N ALA A 117 1.83 4.58 46.40
CA ALA A 117 2.70 4.45 45.23
C ALA A 117 2.26 3.30 44.30
N SER A 118 1.74 2.19 44.85
CA SER A 118 1.27 1.05 44.05
C SER A 118 0.11 1.40 43.13
N GLY A 119 -0.84 2.19 43.60
CA GLY A 119 -1.98 2.62 42.79
C GLY A 119 -1.59 3.58 41.64
N ILE A 120 -0.62 4.46 41.89
CA ILE A 120 -0.18 5.46 40.92
C ILE A 120 0.78 4.87 39.89
N ALA A 121 1.79 4.11 40.33
CA ALA A 121 2.91 3.70 39.49
C ALA A 121 2.66 2.38 38.75
N LEU A 122 1.80 1.51 39.26
CA LEU A 122 1.64 0.16 38.73
C LEU A 122 0.33 -0.02 37.99
N PRO A 123 0.35 -0.75 36.86
CA PRO A 123 -0.85 -1.06 36.08
C PRO A 123 -1.63 -2.22 36.70
N PHE A 124 -1.98 -2.08 37.98
CA PHE A 124 -2.84 -3.00 38.68
C PHE A 124 -4.29 -2.95 38.20
N GLY A 125 -5.00 -4.06 38.31
CA GLY A 125 -6.45 -4.05 38.34
C GLY A 125 -6.96 -3.70 39.76
N LEU A 126 -8.20 -3.19 39.81
CA LEU A 126 -8.83 -2.79 41.07
C LEU A 126 -8.74 -3.90 42.15
N TRP A 127 -9.02 -5.17 41.79
CA TRP A 127 -8.97 -6.30 42.70
C TRP A 127 -7.58 -6.54 43.33
N GLN A 128 -6.54 -6.46 42.51
CA GLN A 128 -5.16 -6.65 42.98
C GLN A 128 -4.74 -5.55 43.96
N ASN A 129 -5.15 -4.31 43.70
CA ASN A 129 -4.89 -3.19 44.60
C ASN A 129 -5.61 -3.32 45.91
N LEU A 130 -6.89 -3.76 45.92
CA LEU A 130 -7.65 -4.04 47.14
C LEU A 130 -7.01 -5.16 47.97
N VAL A 131 -6.59 -6.25 47.34
CA VAL A 131 -5.87 -7.35 47.99
C VAL A 131 -4.59 -6.86 48.64
N PHE A 132 -3.79 -6.05 47.94
CA PHE A 132 -2.56 -5.48 48.47
C PHE A 132 -2.84 -4.59 49.70
N GLY A 133 -3.85 -3.71 49.63
CA GLY A 133 -4.23 -2.83 50.75
C GLY A 133 -4.68 -3.61 51.97
N VAL A 134 -5.54 -4.63 51.78
CA VAL A 134 -6.03 -5.49 52.88
C VAL A 134 -4.87 -6.26 53.52
N LEU A 135 -4.01 -6.89 52.71
CA LEU A 135 -2.87 -7.63 53.25
C LEU A 135 -1.88 -6.73 54.03
N SER A 136 -1.64 -5.50 53.55
CA SER A 136 -0.84 -4.51 54.24
C SER A 136 -1.43 -4.13 55.61
N CYS A 137 -2.76 -3.93 55.67
CA CYS A 137 -3.44 -3.69 56.98
C CYS A 137 -3.34 -4.89 57.93
N VAL A 138 -3.50 -6.11 57.42
CA VAL A 138 -3.37 -7.34 58.21
C VAL A 138 -1.93 -7.47 58.76
N LEU A 139 -0.91 -7.24 57.93
CA LEU A 139 0.48 -7.28 58.35
C LEU A 139 0.78 -6.26 59.46
N TYR A 140 0.24 -5.05 59.34
CA TYR A 140 0.40 -4.01 60.38
C TYR A 140 -0.31 -4.42 61.68
N LEU A 141 -1.54 -4.91 61.61
CA LEU A 141 -2.27 -5.36 62.80
C LEU A 141 -1.54 -6.52 63.51
N LEU A 142 -1.04 -7.49 62.76
CA LEU A 142 -0.24 -8.58 63.34
C LEU A 142 1.01 -8.08 64.05
N ALA A 143 1.71 -7.12 63.44
CA ALA A 143 2.90 -6.51 64.04
C ALA A 143 2.63 -5.75 65.35
N CYS A 144 1.45 -5.14 65.48
CA CYS A 144 1.06 -4.39 66.69
C CYS A 144 0.47 -5.25 67.78
N LEU A 145 -0.27 -6.35 67.43
CA LEU A 145 -0.98 -7.19 68.41
C LEU A 145 -0.18 -8.36 68.95
N LEU A 146 0.89 -8.80 68.25
CA LEU A 146 1.71 -9.91 68.72
C LEU A 146 2.73 -9.45 69.75
N PRO A 147 3.04 -10.28 70.79
CA PRO A 147 4.14 -9.97 71.75
C PRO A 147 5.45 -9.71 71.00
N PRO A 148 6.37 -8.83 71.48
CA PRO A 148 6.63 -8.53 72.90
C PRO A 148 6.06 -7.22 73.41
N HIS A 149 5.19 -6.52 72.68
CA HIS A 149 4.76 -5.18 73.08
C HIS A 149 3.80 -5.24 74.29
N GLY A 150 3.92 -4.23 75.14
CA GLY A 150 3.04 -4.03 76.29
C GLY A 150 1.62 -3.60 75.92
N ALA A 151 0.95 -2.82 76.79
CA ALA A 151 -0.39 -2.33 76.55
C ALA A 151 -0.50 -1.61 75.18
N VAL A 152 -1.31 -2.12 74.26
CA VAL A 152 -1.55 -1.52 72.97
C VAL A 152 -2.29 -0.19 73.15
N LEU A 153 -1.73 0.90 72.64
CA LEU A 153 -2.37 2.22 72.58
C LEU A 153 -3.48 2.17 71.52
N VAL A 154 -4.68 1.72 71.91
CA VAL A 154 -5.82 1.48 71.05
C VAL A 154 -6.17 2.72 70.20
N GLY A 155 -6.06 3.93 70.77
CA GLY A 155 -6.33 5.18 70.04
C GLY A 155 -5.38 5.40 68.86
N THR A 156 -4.07 5.28 69.10
CA THR A 156 -3.04 5.46 68.02
C THR A 156 -3.14 4.35 67.01
N MET A 157 -3.33 3.09 67.41
CA MET A 157 -3.57 1.98 66.50
C MET A 157 -4.77 2.21 65.57
N THR A 158 -5.90 2.69 66.14
CA THR A 158 -7.09 3.01 65.36
C THR A 158 -6.84 4.09 64.32
N VAL A 159 -6.12 5.15 64.68
CA VAL A 159 -5.73 6.24 63.76
C VAL A 159 -4.85 5.70 62.63
N ASN A 160 -3.84 4.90 62.94
CA ASN A 160 -2.93 4.35 61.93
C ASN A 160 -3.67 3.38 60.97
N VAL A 161 -4.55 2.52 61.48
CA VAL A 161 -5.41 1.64 60.65
C VAL A 161 -6.36 2.45 59.75
N LEU A 162 -6.96 3.50 60.28
CA LEU A 162 -7.83 4.38 59.46
C LEU A 162 -7.02 5.06 58.35
N LEU A 163 -5.79 5.51 58.62
CA LEU A 163 -4.94 6.08 57.62
C LEU A 163 -4.52 5.06 56.53
N LEU A 164 -4.22 3.80 56.93
CA LEU A 164 -3.90 2.73 55.96
C LEU A 164 -5.14 2.40 55.09
N LEU A 165 -6.34 2.32 55.73
CA LEU A 165 -7.56 2.09 54.97
C LEU A 165 -7.87 3.26 54.03
N PHE A 166 -7.65 4.49 54.47
CA PHE A 166 -7.82 5.67 53.62
C PHE A 166 -6.84 5.66 52.43
N ALA A 167 -5.58 5.32 52.69
CA ALA A 167 -4.58 5.18 51.61
C ALA A 167 -4.95 4.08 50.63
N ALA A 168 -5.46 2.91 51.15
CA ALA A 168 -5.92 1.81 50.31
C ALA A 168 -7.13 2.19 49.46
N ALA A 169 -8.11 2.90 50.07
CA ALA A 169 -9.30 3.39 49.35
C ALA A 169 -8.90 4.41 48.25
N ALA A 170 -8.07 5.39 48.58
CA ALA A 170 -7.60 6.38 47.61
C ALA A 170 -6.80 5.73 46.45
N SER A 171 -5.92 4.78 46.79
CA SER A 171 -5.18 3.99 45.80
C SER A 171 -6.11 3.16 44.90
N ALA A 172 -7.16 2.55 45.45
CA ALA A 172 -8.17 1.78 44.71
C ALA A 172 -8.98 2.69 43.74
N VAL A 173 -9.43 3.83 44.23
CA VAL A 173 -10.14 4.83 43.40
C VAL A 173 -9.28 5.29 42.25
N TYR A 174 -8.02 5.63 42.51
CA TYR A 174 -7.08 6.02 41.46
C TYR A 174 -6.87 4.90 40.42
N THR A 175 -6.66 3.67 40.89
CA THR A 175 -6.50 2.49 40.02
C THR A 175 -7.73 2.28 39.12
N PHE A 176 -8.94 2.43 39.67
CA PHE A 176 -10.20 2.30 38.93
C PHE A 176 -10.31 3.31 37.77
N PHE A 177 -10.00 4.58 38.04
CA PHE A 177 -10.02 5.58 37.00
C PHE A 177 -8.90 5.40 35.98
N ASN A 178 -7.68 5.08 36.44
CA ASN A 178 -6.53 4.87 35.59
C ASN A 178 -6.71 3.66 34.65
N GLU A 179 -7.35 2.59 35.09
CA GLU A 179 -7.68 1.45 34.24
C GLU A 179 -8.65 1.84 33.12
N ARG A 180 -9.67 2.64 33.43
CA ARG A 180 -10.60 3.19 32.42
C ARG A 180 -9.92 4.10 31.42
N VAL A 181 -9.06 5.01 31.88
CA VAL A 181 -8.32 5.90 31.02
C VAL A 181 -7.40 5.13 30.08
N ARG A 182 -6.67 4.12 30.58
CA ARG A 182 -5.82 3.25 29.76
C ARG A 182 -6.60 2.53 28.66
N PHE A 183 -7.76 1.96 29.02
CA PHE A 183 -8.63 1.30 28.02
C PHE A 183 -9.14 2.29 26.97
N MET A 184 -9.53 3.50 27.40
CA MET A 184 -9.98 4.55 26.48
C MET A 184 -8.87 4.99 25.53
N LEU A 185 -7.65 5.19 26.03
CA LEU A 185 -6.48 5.55 25.21
C LEU A 185 -6.14 4.45 24.20
N PHE A 186 -6.19 3.18 24.60
CA PHE A 186 -5.99 2.05 23.70
C PHE A 186 -7.01 2.04 22.57
N ARG A 187 -8.30 2.21 22.91
CA ARG A 187 -9.39 2.29 21.93
C ARG A 187 -9.18 3.44 20.94
N LEU A 188 -8.84 4.63 21.46
CA LEU A 188 -8.61 5.80 20.63
C LEU A 188 -7.42 5.62 19.68
N LYS A 189 -6.31 5.04 20.19
CA LYS A 189 -5.12 4.70 19.38
C LYS A 189 -5.48 3.75 18.24
N THR A 190 -6.29 2.73 18.51
CA THR A 190 -6.73 1.76 17.49
C THR A 190 -7.63 2.44 16.44
N GLU A 191 -8.59 3.26 16.88
CA GLU A 191 -9.49 3.99 15.98
C GLU A 191 -8.73 4.96 15.06
N VAL A 192 -7.75 5.70 15.61
CA VAL A 192 -6.90 6.61 14.82
C VAL A 192 -6.07 5.82 13.80
N SER A 193 -5.53 4.67 14.19
CA SER A 193 -4.76 3.82 13.26
C SER A 193 -5.63 3.29 12.12
N GLU A 194 -6.85 2.83 12.41
CA GLU A 194 -7.82 2.37 11.38
C GLU A 194 -8.20 3.53 10.43
N LYS A 195 -8.44 4.74 10.97
CA LYS A 195 -8.78 5.92 10.17
C LYS A 195 -7.62 6.37 9.29
N ASN A 196 -6.39 6.33 9.78
CA ASN A 196 -5.22 6.67 8.98
C ASN A 196 -5.04 5.69 7.81
N ALA A 197 -5.19 4.38 8.04
CA ALA A 197 -5.12 3.39 6.97
C ALA A 197 -6.21 3.60 5.90
N GLN A 198 -7.45 3.91 6.30
CA GLN A 198 -8.53 4.25 5.37
C GLN A 198 -8.24 5.52 4.57
N LEU A 199 -7.65 6.53 5.22
CA LEU A 199 -7.29 7.79 4.56
C LEU A 199 -6.20 7.59 3.51
N GLU A 200 -5.17 6.80 3.81
CA GLU A 200 -4.10 6.46 2.87
C GLU A 200 -4.65 5.72 1.64
N GLU A 201 -5.52 4.72 1.85
CA GLU A 201 -6.16 3.99 0.76
C GLU A 201 -7.02 4.92 -0.12
N THR A 202 -7.82 5.78 0.50
CA THR A 202 -8.68 6.72 -0.22
C THR A 202 -7.85 7.75 -1.01
N ASN A 203 -6.76 8.24 -0.42
CA ASN A 203 -5.87 9.20 -1.08
C ASN A 203 -5.17 8.59 -2.30
N SER A 204 -4.73 7.32 -2.20
CA SER A 204 -4.18 6.58 -3.34
C SER A 204 -5.20 6.48 -4.49
N LYS A 205 -6.45 6.07 -4.19
CA LYS A 205 -7.52 6.00 -5.20
C LYS A 205 -7.82 7.36 -5.85
N LEU A 206 -7.83 8.43 -5.06
CA LEU A 206 -8.03 9.78 -5.59
C LEU A 206 -6.92 10.23 -6.54
N LEU A 207 -5.67 9.88 -6.24
CA LEU A 207 -4.53 10.19 -7.12
C LEU A 207 -4.65 9.45 -8.45
N ASP A 208 -5.05 8.18 -8.44
CA ASP A 208 -5.26 7.39 -9.65
C ASP A 208 -6.40 7.97 -10.52
N ILE A 209 -7.55 8.27 -9.90
CA ILE A 209 -8.69 8.90 -10.60
C ILE A 209 -8.29 10.26 -11.18
N LYS A 210 -7.57 11.08 -10.42
CA LYS A 210 -7.08 12.38 -10.88
C LYS A 210 -6.16 12.25 -12.10
N GLY A 211 -5.27 11.24 -12.09
CA GLY A 211 -4.40 10.93 -13.23
C GLY A 211 -5.21 10.59 -14.48
N GLN A 212 -6.23 9.73 -14.35
CA GLN A 212 -7.13 9.36 -15.44
C GLN A 212 -7.93 10.56 -15.97
N LEU A 213 -8.48 11.41 -15.09
CA LEU A 213 -9.22 12.60 -15.49
C LEU A 213 -8.35 13.61 -16.25
N LEU A 214 -7.12 13.86 -15.77
CA LEU A 214 -6.19 14.75 -16.48
C LEU A 214 -5.82 14.21 -17.87
N GLN A 215 -5.67 12.91 -18.00
CA GLN A 215 -5.43 12.26 -19.29
C GLN A 215 -6.64 12.39 -20.20
N GLN A 216 -7.86 12.16 -19.69
CA GLN A 216 -9.09 12.36 -20.46
C GLN A 216 -9.30 13.82 -20.90
N GLU A 217 -9.06 14.78 -20.01
CA GLU A 217 -9.16 16.22 -20.33
C GLU A 217 -8.16 16.61 -21.42
N LYS A 218 -6.92 16.16 -21.33
CA LYS A 218 -5.88 16.37 -22.35
C LYS A 218 -6.29 15.77 -23.69
N MET A 219 -6.90 14.57 -23.69
CA MET A 219 -7.41 13.91 -24.89
C MET A 219 -8.60 14.68 -25.50
N ALA A 220 -9.55 15.13 -24.68
CA ALA A 220 -10.70 15.91 -25.14
C ALA A 220 -10.28 17.24 -25.76
N ALA A 221 -9.29 17.94 -25.14
CA ALA A 221 -8.76 19.19 -25.68
C ALA A 221 -8.08 18.98 -27.05
N VAL A 222 -7.25 17.94 -27.18
CA VAL A 222 -6.63 17.58 -28.47
C VAL A 222 -7.69 17.20 -29.51
N GLY A 223 -8.72 16.45 -29.13
CA GLY A 223 -9.82 16.07 -30.00
C GLY A 223 -10.59 17.29 -30.55
N THR A 224 -10.91 18.24 -29.69
CA THR A 224 -11.65 19.45 -30.08
C THR A 224 -10.83 20.35 -31.02
N LEU A 225 -9.56 20.56 -30.69
CA LEU A 225 -8.65 21.34 -31.55
C LEU A 225 -8.39 20.65 -32.89
N ALA A 226 -8.21 19.33 -32.88
CA ALA A 226 -7.99 18.57 -34.09
C ALA A 226 -9.19 18.67 -35.04
N ALA A 227 -10.42 18.52 -34.56
CA ALA A 227 -11.63 18.56 -35.39
C ALA A 227 -11.78 19.88 -36.20
N GLY A 228 -11.42 21.02 -35.61
CA GLY A 228 -11.46 22.32 -36.28
C GLY A 228 -10.33 22.49 -37.31
N LEU A 229 -9.11 22.15 -36.93
CA LEU A 229 -7.92 22.30 -37.79
C LEU A 229 -7.88 21.31 -38.95
N LEU A 230 -8.47 20.12 -38.79
CA LEU A 230 -8.43 19.08 -39.82
C LEU A 230 -9.10 19.46 -41.12
N HIS A 231 -10.25 20.16 -41.09
CA HIS A 231 -10.89 20.66 -42.29
C HIS A 231 -10.10 21.79 -42.96
N GLU A 232 -9.50 22.66 -42.18
CA GLU A 232 -8.68 23.78 -42.68
C GLU A 232 -7.34 23.33 -43.27
N VAL A 233 -6.75 22.23 -42.79
CA VAL A 233 -5.51 21.65 -43.31
C VAL A 233 -5.75 20.76 -44.52
N ASN A 234 -6.82 19.97 -44.53
CA ASN A 234 -7.16 19.09 -45.67
C ASN A 234 -7.43 19.89 -46.95
N ASN A 235 -8.01 21.08 -46.85
CA ASN A 235 -8.33 21.90 -48.03
C ASN A 235 -7.03 22.28 -48.82
N PRO A 236 -6.03 22.97 -48.26
CA PRO A 236 -4.82 23.31 -49.00
C PRO A 236 -3.99 22.08 -49.42
N VAL A 237 -4.02 20.99 -48.63
CA VAL A 237 -3.36 19.72 -49.01
C VAL A 237 -3.96 19.13 -50.25
N ASN A 238 -5.31 19.08 -50.39
CA ASN A 238 -5.99 18.60 -51.55
C ASN A 238 -5.72 19.50 -52.78
N PHE A 239 -5.69 20.84 -52.61
CA PHE A 239 -5.32 21.76 -53.69
C PHE A 239 -3.91 21.54 -54.18
N CYS A 240 -2.93 21.37 -53.28
CA CYS A 240 -1.55 21.07 -53.67
C CYS A 240 -1.41 19.74 -54.40
N LEU A 241 -2.08 18.67 -53.92
CA LEU A 241 -2.09 17.36 -54.58
C LEU A 241 -2.63 17.46 -56.01
N MET A 242 -3.79 18.16 -56.19
CA MET A 242 -4.41 18.35 -57.48
C MET A 242 -3.53 19.15 -58.42
N ALA A 243 -2.84 20.20 -57.92
CA ALA A 243 -1.90 21.00 -58.73
C ALA A 243 -0.67 20.17 -59.14
N ILE A 244 -0.16 19.32 -58.26
CA ILE A 244 0.98 18.43 -58.56
C ILE A 244 0.56 17.35 -59.57
N GLU A 245 -0.65 16.79 -59.49
CA GLU A 245 -1.14 15.81 -60.44
C GLU A 245 -1.29 16.42 -61.84
N VAL A 246 -1.84 17.62 -61.94
CA VAL A 246 -1.95 18.35 -63.21
C VAL A 246 -0.54 18.63 -63.79
N ALA A 247 0.40 19.06 -62.96
CA ALA A 247 1.78 19.32 -63.40
C ALA A 247 2.52 18.04 -63.86
N LEU A 248 2.21 16.87 -63.27
CA LEU A 248 2.81 15.58 -63.67
C LEU A 248 2.25 15.08 -65.01
N GLU A 249 1.05 15.51 -65.42
CA GLU A 249 0.44 15.15 -66.72
C GLU A 249 0.98 16.00 -67.87
N GLU A 250 1.55 17.17 -67.61
CA GLU A 250 2.09 18.08 -68.61
C GLU A 250 3.20 17.41 -69.42
N PRO A 251 3.23 17.63 -70.80
CA PRO A 251 4.24 17.03 -71.68
C PRO A 251 5.68 17.40 -71.31
N VAL A 252 5.90 18.62 -70.84
CA VAL A 252 7.21 19.11 -70.43
C VAL A 252 7.76 18.32 -69.22
N THR A 253 6.91 17.96 -68.27
CA THR A 253 7.31 17.16 -67.09
C THR A 253 7.74 15.75 -67.49
N LYS A 254 7.17 15.17 -68.53
CA LYS A 254 7.53 13.84 -69.03
C LYS A 254 8.86 13.83 -69.77
N THR A 255 9.33 15.00 -70.27
CA THR A 255 10.60 15.14 -70.96
C THR A 255 11.76 15.57 -70.09
N GLU A 256 11.49 16.09 -68.90
CA GLU A 256 12.49 16.60 -67.96
C GLU A 256 12.52 15.73 -66.69
N PRO A 257 13.47 14.77 -66.57
CA PRO A 257 13.51 13.80 -65.48
C PRO A 257 13.60 14.44 -64.06
N THR A 258 14.37 15.52 -63.96
CA THR A 258 14.56 16.23 -62.68
C THR A 258 13.27 16.89 -62.20
N LEU A 259 12.48 17.48 -63.11
CA LEU A 259 11.19 18.07 -62.79
C LEU A 259 10.17 16.98 -62.34
N GLN A 260 10.18 15.87 -63.07
CA GLN A 260 9.34 14.72 -62.73
C GLN A 260 9.65 14.17 -61.31
N GLU A 261 10.93 14.01 -60.98
CA GLU A 261 11.39 13.55 -59.66
C GLU A 261 10.96 14.50 -58.54
N CYS A 262 11.18 15.81 -58.74
CA CYS A 262 10.75 16.83 -57.77
C CYS A 262 9.22 16.83 -57.53
N LEU A 263 8.42 16.67 -58.57
CA LEU A 263 6.95 16.62 -58.44
C LEU A 263 6.49 15.32 -57.79
N VAL A 264 7.14 14.20 -58.06
CA VAL A 264 6.86 12.91 -57.37
C VAL A 264 7.18 13.02 -55.90
N ASP A 265 8.31 13.62 -55.53
CA ASP A 265 8.69 13.82 -54.13
C ASP A 265 7.72 14.77 -53.42
N ALA A 266 7.32 15.86 -54.08
CA ALA A 266 6.32 16.78 -53.54
C ALA A 266 4.96 16.08 -53.30
N ARG A 267 4.50 15.24 -54.24
CA ARG A 267 3.30 14.44 -54.12
C ARG A 267 3.38 13.50 -52.93
N GLN A 268 4.50 12.80 -52.75
CA GLN A 268 4.70 11.91 -51.62
C GLN A 268 4.67 12.67 -50.28
N GLY A 269 5.26 13.85 -50.23
CA GLY A 269 5.21 14.74 -49.05
C GLY A 269 3.80 15.15 -48.71
N MET A 270 2.98 15.56 -49.69
CA MET A 270 1.58 15.96 -49.48
C MET A 270 0.69 14.77 -49.09
N GLN A 271 0.87 13.61 -49.68
CA GLN A 271 0.16 12.39 -49.29
C GLN A 271 0.48 12.01 -47.86
N ARG A 272 1.72 12.19 -47.42
CA ARG A 272 2.12 11.97 -46.04
C ARG A 272 1.40 12.92 -45.06
N ILE A 273 1.27 14.21 -45.40
CA ILE A 273 0.49 15.18 -44.62
C ILE A 273 -0.97 14.74 -44.53
N GLN A 274 -1.55 14.27 -45.65
CA GLN A 274 -2.94 13.79 -45.70
C GLN A 274 -3.16 12.60 -44.79
N HIS A 275 -2.23 11.65 -44.73
CA HIS A 275 -2.31 10.51 -43.78
C HIS A 275 -2.21 10.99 -42.32
N ILE A 276 -1.29 11.89 -41.98
CA ILE A 276 -1.18 12.48 -40.65
C ILE A 276 -2.48 13.15 -40.21
N VAL A 277 -3.11 13.90 -41.11
CA VAL A 277 -4.37 14.59 -40.85
C VAL A 277 -5.52 13.61 -40.71
N SER A 278 -5.54 12.52 -41.47
CA SER A 278 -6.53 11.44 -41.36
C SER A 278 -6.41 10.70 -40.03
N ASP A 279 -5.21 10.39 -39.59
CA ASP A 279 -4.93 9.76 -38.27
C ASP A 279 -5.42 10.65 -37.13
N LEU A 280 -5.14 11.95 -37.23
CA LEU A 280 -5.58 12.93 -36.24
C LEU A 280 -7.11 13.06 -36.23
N LYS A 281 -7.78 12.98 -37.40
CA LYS A 281 -9.23 12.97 -37.53
C LYS A 281 -9.85 11.78 -36.82
N THR A 282 -9.33 10.59 -37.05
CA THR A 282 -9.79 9.35 -36.43
C THR A 282 -9.64 9.41 -34.91
N PHE A 283 -8.57 10.02 -34.44
CA PHE A 283 -8.32 10.27 -33.02
C PHE A 283 -9.28 11.31 -32.41
N ALA A 284 -9.57 12.41 -33.10
CA ALA A 284 -10.36 13.55 -32.63
C ALA A 284 -11.87 13.25 -32.56
N TYR A 285 -12.41 12.49 -33.49
CA TYR A 285 -13.84 12.12 -33.52
C TYR A 285 -14.21 11.01 -32.53
N ARG A 286 -13.34 10.68 -31.62
CA ARG A 286 -13.56 9.74 -30.52
C ARG A 286 -14.60 10.31 -29.56
N ARG A 287 -15.86 9.88 -29.64
CA ARG A 287 -16.86 10.15 -28.60
C ARG A 287 -16.62 9.18 -27.43
N PRO A 288 -16.21 9.65 -26.25
CA PRO A 288 -16.26 8.82 -25.04
C PRO A 288 -17.73 8.48 -24.75
N GLY A 289 -18.05 7.20 -24.66
CA GLY A 289 -19.42 6.77 -24.30
C GLY A 289 -20.38 6.47 -25.45
N ALA A 290 -19.95 6.38 -26.71
CA ALA A 290 -20.72 5.65 -27.70
C ALA A 290 -20.71 4.19 -27.29
N GLU A 291 -21.85 3.72 -26.71
CA GLU A 291 -22.12 2.31 -26.51
C GLU A 291 -21.79 1.58 -27.81
N ALA A 292 -21.07 0.45 -27.68
CA ALA A 292 -20.82 -0.41 -28.84
C ALA A 292 -22.15 -0.69 -29.52
N GLU A 293 -22.41 -0.01 -30.65
CA GLU A 293 -23.45 -0.48 -31.57
C GLU A 293 -23.13 -1.95 -31.78
N ALA A 294 -24.11 -2.82 -31.54
CA ALA A 294 -23.96 -4.25 -31.66
C ALA A 294 -23.28 -4.53 -33.00
N GLY A 295 -22.01 -4.92 -32.99
CA GLY A 295 -21.18 -5.05 -34.17
C GLY A 295 -21.88 -5.97 -35.18
N THR A 296 -21.72 -5.70 -36.47
CA THR A 296 -22.22 -6.58 -37.53
C THR A 296 -21.32 -7.82 -37.62
N PRO A 297 -21.88 -9.01 -37.85
CA PRO A 297 -21.08 -10.19 -38.12
C PRO A 297 -20.28 -10.02 -39.41
N PHE A 298 -18.98 -10.31 -39.38
CA PHE A 298 -18.11 -10.31 -40.56
C PHE A 298 -17.07 -11.44 -40.47
N LEU A 299 -16.52 -11.84 -41.62
CA LEU A 299 -15.48 -12.85 -41.70
C LEU A 299 -14.12 -12.16 -41.56
N PHE A 300 -13.38 -12.45 -40.47
CA PHE A 300 -12.06 -11.87 -40.22
C PHE A 300 -11.07 -12.16 -41.35
N GLU A 301 -11.13 -13.34 -41.96
CA GLU A 301 -10.30 -13.70 -43.14
C GLU A 301 -10.47 -12.68 -44.27
N LYS A 302 -11.71 -12.25 -44.58
CA LYS A 302 -11.97 -11.25 -45.65
C LYS A 302 -11.42 -9.88 -45.28
N ALA A 303 -11.53 -9.49 -44.02
CA ALA A 303 -10.94 -8.24 -43.53
C ALA A 303 -9.39 -8.27 -43.62
N LEU A 304 -8.77 -9.40 -43.26
CA LEU A 304 -7.33 -9.60 -43.40
C LEU A 304 -6.90 -9.57 -44.87
N ASP A 305 -7.60 -10.25 -45.76
CA ASP A 305 -7.32 -10.23 -47.21
C ASP A 305 -7.44 -8.80 -47.77
N SER A 306 -8.41 -8.03 -47.29
CA SER A 306 -8.60 -6.64 -47.68
C SER A 306 -7.43 -5.76 -47.19
N ALA A 307 -7.03 -5.92 -45.94
CA ALA A 307 -5.85 -5.20 -45.39
C ALA A 307 -4.57 -5.51 -46.19
N ILE A 308 -4.29 -6.79 -46.47
CA ILE A 308 -3.12 -7.21 -47.24
C ILE A 308 -3.15 -6.64 -48.67
N ARG A 309 -4.33 -6.65 -49.33
CA ARG A 309 -4.47 -6.04 -50.69
C ARG A 309 -4.19 -4.54 -50.67
N LEU A 310 -4.72 -3.83 -49.68
CA LEU A 310 -4.56 -2.37 -49.58
C LEU A 310 -3.09 -1.93 -49.43
N ILE A 311 -2.31 -2.73 -48.68
CA ILE A 311 -0.88 -2.44 -48.47
C ILE A 311 0.05 -3.32 -49.30
N ALA A 312 -0.45 -3.98 -50.36
CA ALA A 312 0.34 -4.89 -51.20
C ALA A 312 1.62 -4.24 -51.77
N HIS A 313 1.60 -2.94 -52.01
CA HIS A 313 2.78 -2.20 -52.42
C HIS A 313 3.85 -2.13 -51.31
N GLU A 314 3.46 -1.91 -50.09
CA GLU A 314 4.37 -1.88 -48.91
C GLU A 314 4.93 -3.27 -48.60
N LEU A 315 4.15 -4.31 -48.82
CA LEU A 315 4.55 -5.72 -48.58
C LEU A 315 5.49 -6.29 -49.62
N ARG A 316 5.86 -5.54 -50.67
CA ARG A 316 6.82 -6.02 -51.69
C ARG A 316 8.17 -6.37 -51.07
N GLY A 317 8.60 -7.63 -51.24
CA GLY A 317 9.83 -8.18 -50.66
C GLY A 317 9.71 -8.70 -49.22
N VAL A 318 8.53 -8.69 -48.66
CA VAL A 318 8.23 -9.26 -47.32
C VAL A 318 7.46 -10.56 -47.50
N ALA A 319 7.90 -11.65 -46.86
CA ALA A 319 7.20 -12.92 -46.83
C ALA A 319 6.06 -12.86 -45.82
N VAL A 320 4.81 -12.98 -46.29
CA VAL A 320 3.64 -13.01 -45.40
C VAL A 320 3.09 -14.43 -45.33
N THR A 321 3.13 -15.02 -44.13
CA THR A 321 2.56 -16.33 -43.85
C THR A 321 1.36 -16.21 -42.92
N ARG A 322 0.37 -17.08 -43.07
CA ARG A 322 -0.85 -17.04 -42.28
C ARG A 322 -1.32 -18.42 -41.87
N ASP A 323 -1.79 -18.53 -40.64
CA ASP A 323 -2.41 -19.72 -40.07
C ASP A 323 -3.78 -19.31 -39.50
N LEU A 324 -4.86 -19.75 -40.19
CA LEU A 324 -6.23 -19.40 -39.88
C LEU A 324 -7.09 -20.63 -39.66
N PRO A 325 -8.03 -20.62 -38.70
CA PRO A 325 -9.03 -21.67 -38.56
C PRO A 325 -10.06 -21.59 -39.71
N ALA A 326 -10.81 -22.67 -39.93
CA ALA A 326 -11.84 -22.76 -40.99
C ALA A 326 -13.02 -21.79 -40.76
N ASP A 327 -13.28 -21.41 -39.50
CA ASP A 327 -14.33 -20.46 -39.13
C ASP A 327 -13.67 -19.22 -38.53
N THR A 328 -13.99 -18.03 -39.09
CA THR A 328 -13.44 -16.75 -38.61
C THR A 328 -14.57 -15.69 -38.44
N LEU A 329 -15.81 -16.14 -38.18
CA LEU A 329 -16.94 -15.23 -38.04
C LEU A 329 -16.91 -14.51 -36.68
N VAL A 330 -16.74 -13.20 -36.72
CA VAL A 330 -16.63 -12.33 -35.51
C VAL A 330 -17.64 -11.18 -35.57
N LEU A 331 -17.86 -10.55 -34.40
CA LEU A 331 -18.67 -9.35 -34.26
C LEU A 331 -17.82 -8.10 -34.26
N GLY A 332 -18.18 -7.07 -34.99
CA GLY A 332 -17.51 -5.79 -34.94
C GLY A 332 -17.74 -4.88 -36.13
N ASP A 333 -16.94 -3.84 -36.20
CA ASP A 333 -16.80 -2.91 -37.33
C ASP A 333 -15.66 -3.40 -38.24
N GLU A 334 -16.02 -4.07 -39.36
CA GLU A 334 -15.06 -4.62 -40.34
C GLU A 334 -14.04 -3.57 -40.79
N ALA A 335 -14.51 -2.35 -41.09
CA ALA A 335 -13.65 -1.28 -41.61
C ALA A 335 -12.64 -0.81 -40.57
N ALA A 336 -13.06 -0.72 -39.31
CA ALA A 336 -12.15 -0.38 -38.20
C ALA A 336 -11.08 -1.47 -37.96
N ILE A 337 -11.48 -2.75 -38.05
CA ILE A 337 -10.54 -3.88 -37.91
C ILE A 337 -9.56 -3.95 -39.09
N ILE A 338 -10.01 -3.68 -40.31
CA ILE A 338 -9.11 -3.52 -41.47
C ILE A 338 -8.08 -2.43 -41.19
N GLY A 339 -8.48 -1.28 -40.63
CA GLY A 339 -7.57 -0.21 -40.21
C GLY A 339 -6.53 -0.64 -39.18
N VAL A 340 -6.94 -1.42 -38.17
CA VAL A 340 -6.01 -2.02 -37.18
C VAL A 340 -4.98 -2.91 -37.88
N LEU A 341 -5.44 -3.81 -38.73
CA LEU A 341 -4.54 -4.72 -39.45
C LEU A 341 -3.54 -3.99 -40.35
N ILE A 342 -4.01 -2.97 -41.10
CA ILE A 342 -3.13 -2.12 -41.91
C ILE A 342 -2.06 -1.47 -41.04
N ASN A 343 -2.43 -0.87 -39.93
CA ASN A 343 -1.49 -0.21 -39.04
C ASN A 343 -0.43 -1.18 -38.46
N LEU A 344 -0.85 -2.37 -37.99
CA LEU A 344 0.08 -3.38 -37.45
C LEU A 344 1.04 -3.87 -38.52
N LEU A 345 0.53 -4.23 -39.71
CA LEU A 345 1.35 -4.70 -40.83
C LEU A 345 2.30 -3.64 -41.36
N SER A 346 1.85 -2.39 -41.56
CA SER A 346 2.72 -1.28 -42.01
C SER A 346 3.80 -0.96 -40.99
N ASN A 347 3.48 -1.02 -39.69
CA ASN A 347 4.49 -0.85 -38.62
C ASN A 347 5.57 -1.93 -38.69
N SER A 348 5.20 -3.19 -38.87
CA SER A 348 6.14 -4.30 -39.04
C SER A 348 7.02 -4.13 -40.28
N VAL A 349 6.43 -3.81 -41.44
CA VAL A 349 7.18 -3.56 -42.68
C VAL A 349 8.19 -2.45 -42.50
N LEU A 350 7.76 -1.32 -41.91
CA LEU A 350 8.61 -0.16 -41.74
C LEU A 350 9.76 -0.41 -40.78
N ALA A 351 9.49 -1.12 -39.67
CA ALA A 351 10.53 -1.49 -38.70
C ALA A 351 11.59 -2.38 -39.34
N MET A 352 11.19 -3.39 -40.12
CA MET A 352 12.12 -4.28 -40.83
C MET A 352 12.93 -3.58 -41.88
N ARG A 353 12.31 -2.63 -42.66
CA ARG A 353 13.02 -1.84 -43.67
C ARG A 353 14.07 -0.92 -43.06
N ASN A 354 13.68 -0.20 -41.99
CA ASN A 354 14.60 0.72 -41.32
C ASN A 354 15.82 0.02 -40.70
N ALA A 355 15.59 -1.21 -40.21
CA ALA A 355 16.65 -2.05 -39.65
C ALA A 355 17.47 -2.83 -40.71
N GLY A 356 17.05 -2.83 -41.99
CA GLY A 356 17.71 -3.63 -43.05
C GLY A 356 17.61 -5.13 -42.79
N THR A 357 16.48 -5.60 -42.22
CA THR A 357 16.29 -7.01 -41.84
C THR A 357 16.48 -7.95 -43.01
N ALA A 358 17.33 -8.95 -42.86
CA ALA A 358 17.58 -9.95 -43.90
C ALA A 358 16.39 -10.94 -43.95
N GLY A 359 15.79 -11.07 -45.16
CA GLY A 359 14.62 -11.96 -45.35
C GLY A 359 13.40 -11.55 -44.49
N PRO A 360 12.88 -10.32 -44.67
CA PRO A 360 11.81 -9.79 -43.84
C PRO A 360 10.53 -10.65 -43.98
N ALA A 361 9.96 -11.03 -42.85
CA ALA A 361 8.82 -11.92 -42.80
C ALA A 361 7.81 -11.50 -41.72
N ILE A 362 6.54 -11.61 -42.04
CA ILE A 362 5.42 -11.42 -41.10
C ILE A 362 4.62 -12.72 -41.02
N HIS A 363 4.37 -13.18 -39.82
CA HIS A 363 3.53 -14.35 -39.56
C HIS A 363 2.25 -13.90 -38.85
N ILE A 364 1.10 -14.28 -39.40
CA ILE A 364 -0.24 -13.96 -38.85
C ILE A 364 -0.85 -15.27 -38.37
N SER A 365 -1.02 -15.41 -37.06
CA SER A 365 -1.64 -16.57 -36.43
C SER A 365 -3.00 -16.19 -35.86
N VAL A 366 -4.03 -16.97 -36.18
CA VAL A 366 -5.40 -16.75 -35.71
C VAL A 366 -5.92 -18.03 -35.08
N LYS A 367 -6.39 -17.96 -33.84
CA LYS A 367 -6.86 -19.14 -33.08
C LYS A 367 -8.08 -18.78 -32.25
N TRP A 368 -9.02 -19.73 -32.18
CA TRP A 368 -10.11 -19.65 -31.23
C TRP A 368 -9.65 -20.05 -29.82
N SER A 369 -10.03 -19.25 -28.84
CA SER A 369 -9.98 -19.58 -27.43
C SER A 369 -11.35 -19.29 -26.84
N GLU A 370 -12.10 -20.32 -26.49
CA GLU A 370 -13.48 -20.22 -26.01
C GLU A 370 -14.39 -19.44 -26.99
N GLN A 371 -14.82 -18.25 -26.62
CA GLN A 371 -15.73 -17.38 -27.40
C GLN A 371 -14.98 -16.22 -28.08
N ARG A 372 -13.65 -16.23 -28.12
CA ARG A 372 -12.83 -15.15 -28.67
C ARG A 372 -11.86 -15.63 -29.72
N LEU A 373 -11.75 -14.88 -30.81
CA LEU A 373 -10.79 -15.07 -31.87
C LEU A 373 -9.51 -14.29 -31.51
N HIS A 374 -8.44 -15.00 -31.16
CA HIS A 374 -7.14 -14.41 -30.92
C HIS A 374 -6.35 -14.29 -32.22
N VAL A 375 -5.90 -13.06 -32.49
CA VAL A 375 -5.11 -12.69 -33.67
C VAL A 375 -3.74 -12.24 -33.20
N THR A 376 -2.70 -12.82 -33.77
CA THR A 376 -1.31 -12.43 -33.49
C THR A 376 -0.62 -12.07 -34.80
N VAL A 377 -0.03 -10.89 -34.89
CA VAL A 377 0.81 -10.41 -36.01
C VAL A 377 2.23 -10.31 -35.48
N ARG A 378 3.12 -11.19 -35.99
CA ARG A 378 4.53 -11.26 -35.58
C ARG A 378 5.46 -11.00 -36.75
N ASP A 379 6.44 -10.14 -36.56
CA ASP A 379 7.52 -9.87 -37.51
C ASP A 379 8.87 -10.37 -36.98
N ASN A 380 9.83 -10.53 -37.89
CA ASN A 380 11.23 -10.84 -37.59
C ASN A 380 12.13 -9.58 -37.65
N GLY A 381 11.59 -8.44 -37.28
CA GLY A 381 12.27 -7.17 -37.28
C GLY A 381 13.22 -6.96 -36.07
N PRO A 382 13.63 -5.72 -35.84
CA PRO A 382 14.60 -5.39 -34.79
C PRO A 382 14.05 -5.55 -33.37
N GLY A 383 12.76 -5.85 -33.20
CA GLY A 383 12.12 -5.89 -31.89
C GLY A 383 11.95 -4.50 -31.25
N ILE A 384 11.44 -4.50 -30.02
CA ILE A 384 11.15 -3.31 -29.22
C ILE A 384 11.83 -3.47 -27.87
N ALA A 385 12.54 -2.44 -27.40
CA ALA A 385 13.18 -2.45 -26.09
C ALA A 385 12.12 -2.48 -24.94
N ASP A 386 12.43 -3.18 -23.85
CA ASP A 386 11.50 -3.37 -22.72
C ASP A 386 10.99 -2.06 -22.13
N GLU A 387 11.85 -1.01 -22.10
CA GLU A 387 11.48 0.33 -21.64
C GLU A 387 10.41 1.01 -22.51
N HIS A 388 10.26 0.59 -23.77
CA HIS A 388 9.29 1.11 -24.73
C HIS A 388 8.01 0.28 -24.79
N LEU A 389 8.06 -1.02 -24.48
CA LEU A 389 6.89 -1.92 -24.55
C LEU A 389 5.70 -1.42 -23.76
N ALA A 390 5.92 -0.88 -22.55
CA ALA A 390 4.85 -0.33 -21.72
C ALA A 390 4.22 0.95 -22.32
N ARG A 391 4.92 1.62 -23.24
CA ARG A 391 4.56 2.94 -23.77
C ARG A 391 4.14 2.94 -25.24
N VAL A 392 4.30 1.82 -25.97
CA VAL A 392 3.99 1.76 -27.42
C VAL A 392 2.54 2.11 -27.77
N PHE A 393 1.61 1.98 -26.82
CA PHE A 393 0.21 2.33 -26.98
C PHE A 393 -0.12 3.75 -26.46
N GLU A 394 0.85 4.47 -25.89
CA GLU A 394 0.66 5.87 -25.50
C GLU A 394 0.51 6.75 -26.76
N PRO A 395 -0.49 7.65 -26.81
CA PRO A 395 -0.59 8.58 -27.92
C PRO A 395 0.66 9.45 -28.05
N PHE A 396 1.09 9.71 -29.28
CA PHE A 396 2.29 10.47 -29.65
C PHE A 396 3.61 9.81 -29.26
N PHE A 397 3.59 8.60 -28.71
CA PHE A 397 4.82 7.85 -28.49
C PHE A 397 5.36 7.29 -29.83
N THR A 398 6.60 7.62 -30.16
CA THR A 398 7.29 7.11 -31.33
C THR A 398 8.79 7.07 -31.09
N THR A 399 9.45 6.04 -31.57
CA THR A 399 10.92 5.90 -31.62
C THR A 399 11.48 6.33 -32.97
N ARG A 400 10.63 6.84 -33.88
CA ARG A 400 11.02 7.27 -35.23
C ARG A 400 11.48 8.73 -35.22
N ASP A 401 12.28 9.09 -36.21
CA ASP A 401 12.74 10.48 -36.41
C ASP A 401 11.56 11.44 -36.58
N VAL A 402 11.80 12.69 -36.21
CA VAL A 402 10.82 13.77 -36.34
C VAL A 402 10.25 13.83 -37.75
N GLY A 403 8.94 13.72 -37.89
CA GLY A 403 8.25 13.73 -39.18
C GLY A 403 8.03 12.36 -39.80
N GLN A 404 8.44 11.25 -39.23
CA GLN A 404 8.20 9.90 -39.76
C GLN A 404 6.99 9.18 -39.17
N GLY A 405 6.12 9.88 -38.43
CA GLY A 405 4.88 9.40 -37.89
C GLY A 405 4.52 10.16 -36.60
N LEU A 406 3.23 10.33 -36.34
CA LEU A 406 2.74 11.04 -35.15
C LEU A 406 2.72 10.17 -33.88
N GLY A 407 3.03 8.87 -33.96
CA GLY A 407 2.88 7.95 -32.83
C GLY A 407 1.41 7.72 -32.41
N LEU A 408 0.46 7.90 -33.32
CA LEU A 408 -0.98 7.71 -33.05
C LEU A 408 -1.50 6.34 -33.48
N GLY A 409 -0.85 5.67 -34.41
CA GLY A 409 -1.38 4.44 -35.01
C GLY A 409 -1.68 3.34 -33.99
N LEU A 410 -0.72 2.98 -33.13
CA LEU A 410 -0.92 1.94 -32.12
C LEU A 410 -1.91 2.35 -31.05
N SER A 411 -1.96 3.61 -30.65
CA SER A 411 -2.95 4.10 -29.68
C SER A 411 -4.37 4.09 -30.25
N ILE A 412 -4.54 4.36 -31.55
CA ILE A 412 -5.81 4.23 -32.28
C ILE A 412 -6.20 2.76 -32.34
N SER A 413 -5.26 1.88 -32.72
CA SER A 413 -5.53 0.44 -32.78
C SER A 413 -5.95 -0.12 -31.42
N TYR A 414 -5.29 0.28 -30.36
CA TYR A 414 -5.64 -0.09 -28.97
C TYR A 414 -7.09 0.29 -28.66
N ALA A 415 -7.46 1.51 -28.97
CA ALA A 415 -8.79 2.01 -28.72
C ALA A 415 -9.88 1.38 -29.58
N VAL A 416 -9.57 0.99 -30.82
CA VAL A 416 -10.50 0.24 -31.67
C VAL A 416 -10.76 -1.14 -31.05
N ILE A 417 -9.73 -1.85 -30.66
CA ILE A 417 -9.86 -3.18 -30.06
C ILE A 417 -10.58 -3.10 -28.71
N GLU A 418 -10.26 -2.14 -27.83
CA GLU A 418 -10.95 -1.91 -26.58
C GLU A 418 -12.45 -1.68 -26.77
N ARG A 419 -12.86 -0.88 -27.77
CA ARG A 419 -14.27 -0.65 -28.13
C ARG A 419 -14.98 -1.94 -28.57
N HIS A 420 -14.25 -2.90 -29.15
CA HIS A 420 -14.75 -4.22 -29.49
C HIS A 420 -14.73 -5.20 -28.30
N GLY A 421 -14.44 -4.69 -27.09
CA GLY A 421 -14.36 -5.49 -25.86
C GLY A 421 -13.16 -6.43 -25.84
N GLY A 422 -12.15 -6.20 -26.69
CA GLY A 422 -10.90 -6.93 -26.77
C GLY A 422 -9.74 -6.24 -26.05
N LEU A 423 -8.61 -6.92 -26.00
CA LEU A 423 -7.35 -6.40 -25.47
C LEU A 423 -6.28 -6.45 -26.57
N LEU A 424 -5.58 -5.33 -26.83
CA LEU A 424 -4.39 -5.29 -27.67
C LEU A 424 -3.16 -5.20 -26.80
N TYR A 425 -2.23 -6.12 -26.99
CA TYR A 425 -0.96 -6.15 -26.26
C TYR A 425 0.21 -6.42 -27.20
N ALA A 426 1.43 -6.10 -26.76
CA ALA A 426 2.66 -6.30 -27.50
C ALA A 426 3.64 -7.13 -26.70
N GLU A 427 4.33 -8.02 -27.39
CA GLU A 427 5.45 -8.81 -26.87
C GLU A 427 6.62 -8.68 -27.86
N SER A 428 7.83 -8.63 -27.37
CA SER A 428 8.98 -8.47 -28.24
C SER A 428 10.25 -9.00 -27.61
N GLU A 429 11.22 -9.34 -28.49
CA GLU A 429 12.60 -9.63 -28.11
C GLU A 429 13.52 -8.74 -28.94
N LEU A 430 14.21 -7.82 -28.27
CA LEU A 430 15.09 -6.84 -28.94
C LEU A 430 16.13 -7.56 -29.79
N GLY A 431 16.25 -7.16 -31.06
CA GLY A 431 17.14 -7.76 -32.05
C GLY A 431 16.58 -9.00 -32.76
N SER A 432 15.38 -9.49 -32.40
CA SER A 432 14.86 -10.77 -32.92
C SER A 432 13.46 -10.65 -33.54
N TRP A 433 12.49 -10.05 -32.85
CA TRP A 433 11.09 -10.00 -33.32
C TRP A 433 10.24 -9.04 -32.49
N ALA A 434 9.11 -8.62 -33.08
CA ALA A 434 7.99 -8.01 -32.36
C ALA A 434 6.68 -8.73 -32.70
N SER A 435 5.75 -8.75 -31.77
CA SER A 435 4.45 -9.41 -31.88
C SER A 435 3.36 -8.54 -31.28
N PHE A 436 2.29 -8.30 -32.04
CA PHE A 436 1.11 -7.60 -31.56
C PHE A 436 -0.07 -8.56 -31.60
N SER A 437 -0.74 -8.72 -30.47
CA SER A 437 -1.86 -9.66 -30.33
C SER A 437 -3.11 -8.96 -29.84
N PHE A 438 -4.27 -9.33 -30.42
CA PHE A 438 -5.56 -8.83 -29.98
C PHE A 438 -6.64 -9.92 -30.12
N ASP A 439 -7.80 -9.66 -29.52
CA ASP A 439 -8.91 -10.60 -29.54
C ASP A 439 -10.25 -9.95 -29.92
N LEU A 440 -11.11 -10.71 -30.60
CA LEU A 440 -12.44 -10.31 -31.05
C LEU A 440 -13.49 -11.31 -30.58
N SER A 441 -14.69 -10.84 -30.30
CA SER A 441 -15.80 -11.69 -29.89
C SER A 441 -16.35 -12.49 -31.06
N ARG A 442 -16.73 -13.77 -30.82
CA ARG A 442 -17.38 -14.63 -31.80
C ARG A 442 -18.77 -14.09 -32.13
N ALA A 443 -19.16 -14.15 -33.39
CA ALA A 443 -20.55 -13.94 -33.78
C ALA A 443 -21.40 -15.13 -33.31
N PRO A 444 -22.65 -14.89 -32.88
CA PRO A 444 -23.58 -15.93 -32.45
C PRO A 444 -23.95 -16.91 -33.53
#